data_d625527c408525855806d27b8ee2eb60
#
_entry.id   d625527c408525855806d27b8ee2eb60
#
_cell.length_a   1.000
_cell.length_b   1.000
_cell.length_c   1.000
_cell.angle_alpha   90.00
_cell.angle_beta   90.00
_cell.angle_gamma   90.00
#
_symmetry.space_group_name_H-M   'P 1'
#
loop_
_entity.id
_entity.type
_entity.pdbx_description
1 polymer ?
#
loop_
_entity_poly.entity_id
_entity_poly.type
_entity_poly.pdbx_seq_one_letter_code
_entity_poly.pdbx_strand_id
1 'polypeptide(L)'
;QKAVRRMIAVPPSRRSGRRAIIFITSISAEVSSVNRPEYCLSKSGLSMTARLFADRLAASGLNVYEIRPGIIRTDMTAAVRERYDRLIAEGTIVPQARWGFPEDVGKAAAALALGRFAYSTGLVLEVSGGMNLRRL
;
A
#
# COMPACT_ATOMS: atom_id res chain seq x y z
N GLN A 1 8.30 -4.63 -16.46
CA GLN A 1 8.14 -4.07 -17.82
C GLN A 1 7.33 -4.99 -18.74
N LYS A 2 7.60 -6.32 -18.82
CA LYS A 2 6.85 -7.24 -19.70
C LYS A 2 5.35 -7.27 -19.41
N ALA A 3 4.94 -7.31 -18.13
CA ALA A 3 3.53 -7.29 -17.73
C ALA A 3 2.83 -6.01 -18.20
N VAL A 4 3.46 -4.85 -18.00
CA VAL A 4 2.91 -3.56 -18.40
C VAL A 4 2.71 -3.47 -19.91
N ARG A 5 3.69 -3.93 -20.71
CA ARG A 5 3.56 -3.97 -22.17
C ARG A 5 2.37 -4.83 -22.60
N ARG A 6 2.17 -5.99 -21.97
CA ARG A 6 1.00 -6.85 -22.23
C ARG A 6 -0.31 -6.16 -21.83
N MET A 7 -0.32 -5.48 -20.68
CA MET A 7 -1.49 -4.74 -20.23
C MET A 7 -1.87 -3.60 -21.19
N ILE A 8 -0.90 -2.93 -21.80
CA ILE A 8 -1.14 -1.86 -22.77
C ILE A 8 -1.64 -2.46 -24.10
N ALA A 9 -1.02 -3.55 -24.58
CA ALA A 9 -1.32 -4.15 -25.87
C ALA A 9 -2.71 -4.80 -25.98
N VAL A 10 -3.31 -5.19 -24.86
CA VAL A 10 -4.65 -5.80 -24.84
C VAL A 10 -5.71 -4.70 -24.73
N PRO A 11 -6.65 -4.56 -25.69
CA PRO A 11 -7.72 -3.58 -25.58
C PRO A 11 -8.56 -3.79 -24.31
N PRO A 12 -9.04 -2.73 -23.66
CA PRO A 12 -9.96 -2.89 -22.54
C PRO A 12 -11.26 -3.55 -23.04
N SER A 13 -11.57 -4.74 -22.54
CA SER A 13 -12.87 -5.35 -22.79
C SER A 13 -13.90 -4.87 -21.76
N ARG A 14 -15.17 -4.80 -22.15
CA ARG A 14 -16.27 -4.46 -21.24
C ARG A 14 -16.38 -5.47 -20.07
N ARG A 15 -15.83 -6.68 -20.22
CA ARG A 15 -15.82 -7.76 -19.21
C ARG A 15 -14.56 -7.80 -18.33
N SER A 16 -13.41 -7.34 -18.82
CA SER A 16 -12.21 -7.22 -18.00
C SER A 16 -12.24 -5.85 -17.35
N GLY A 17 -12.61 -5.74 -16.11
CA GLY A 17 -12.62 -4.50 -15.36
C GLY A 17 -11.39 -3.61 -15.63
N ARG A 18 -11.39 -2.38 -15.14
CA ARG A 18 -10.25 -1.47 -15.34
C ARG A 18 -8.97 -2.11 -14.85
N ARG A 19 -7.97 -2.18 -15.71
CA ARG A 19 -6.67 -2.75 -15.38
C ARG A 19 -5.93 -1.82 -14.43
N ALA A 20 -5.39 -2.38 -13.37
CA ALA A 20 -4.64 -1.62 -12.39
C ALA A 20 -3.33 -2.33 -12.02
N ILE A 21 -2.35 -1.55 -11.62
CA ILE A 21 -1.13 -1.99 -10.94
C ILE A 21 -1.23 -1.50 -9.51
N ILE A 22 -1.05 -2.40 -8.55
CA ILE A 22 -1.13 -2.07 -7.14
C ILE A 22 0.22 -2.40 -6.51
N PHE A 23 0.89 -1.37 -6.00
CA PHE A 23 2.13 -1.51 -5.24
C PHE A 23 1.79 -1.66 -3.77
N ILE A 24 2.30 -2.70 -3.14
CA ILE A 24 2.22 -2.88 -1.69
C ILE A 24 3.54 -2.41 -1.08
N THR A 25 3.52 -1.22 -0.53
CA THR A 25 4.72 -0.61 0.08
C THR A 25 4.72 -0.78 1.59
N SER A 26 4.71 0.28 2.35
CA SER A 26 4.62 0.33 3.81
C SER A 26 4.47 1.79 4.24
N ILE A 27 3.93 2.01 5.42
CA ILE A 27 4.04 3.30 6.12
C ILE A 27 5.52 3.75 6.23
N SER A 28 6.46 2.81 6.30
CA SER A 28 7.90 3.08 6.32
C SER A 28 8.45 3.71 5.03
N ALA A 29 7.61 3.92 4.00
CA ALA A 29 7.97 4.74 2.86
C ALA A 29 8.08 6.24 3.21
N GLU A 30 7.43 6.67 4.29
CA GLU A 30 7.42 8.07 4.76
C GLU A 30 7.81 8.22 6.22
N VAL A 31 7.54 7.20 7.05
CA VAL A 31 7.81 7.24 8.49
C VAL A 31 9.15 6.59 8.78
N SER A 32 9.98 7.30 9.53
CA SER A 32 11.32 6.82 9.92
C SER A 32 11.24 5.62 10.87
N SER A 33 12.12 4.66 10.65
CA SER A 33 12.38 3.55 11.57
C SER A 33 13.90 3.34 11.65
N VAL A 34 14.50 3.90 12.69
CA VAL A 34 15.97 3.94 12.86
C VAL A 34 16.63 2.56 12.90
N ASN A 35 15.88 1.54 13.30
CA ASN A 35 16.38 0.16 13.37
C ASN A 35 16.25 -0.63 12.04
N ARG A 36 15.70 0.00 10.98
CA ARG A 36 15.45 -0.63 9.67
C ARG A 36 15.64 0.37 8.53
N PRO A 37 16.79 1.06 8.44
CA PRO A 37 16.97 2.11 7.43
C PRO A 37 16.90 1.56 6.00
N GLU A 38 17.47 0.38 5.74
CA GLU A 38 17.43 -0.30 4.44
C GLU A 38 15.99 -0.61 4.00
N TYR A 39 15.13 -1.00 4.94
CA TYR A 39 13.71 -1.25 4.66
C TYR A 39 13.00 0.06 4.30
N CYS A 40 13.22 1.13 5.06
CA CYS A 40 12.66 2.44 4.76
C CYS A 40 13.08 2.93 3.37
N LEU A 41 14.38 2.84 3.04
CA LEU A 41 14.90 3.21 1.72
C LEU A 41 14.26 2.39 0.60
N SER A 42 14.16 1.07 0.79
CA SER A 42 13.53 0.19 -0.21
C SER A 42 12.06 0.54 -0.45
N LYS A 43 11.31 0.84 0.62
CA LYS A 43 9.88 1.17 0.53
C LYS A 43 9.65 2.59 -0.01
N SER A 44 10.52 3.55 0.30
CA SER A 44 10.50 4.88 -0.31
C SER A 44 10.81 4.82 -1.81
N GLY A 45 11.79 4.04 -2.22
CA GLY A 45 12.09 3.82 -3.64
C GLY A 45 10.94 3.16 -4.39
N LEU A 46 10.28 2.17 -3.76
CA LEU A 46 9.10 1.52 -4.34
C LEU A 46 7.90 2.48 -4.44
N SER A 47 7.70 3.35 -3.45
CA SER A 47 6.68 4.41 -3.48
C SER A 47 6.93 5.40 -4.62
N MET A 48 8.17 5.85 -4.80
CA MET A 48 8.52 6.70 -5.93
C MET A 48 8.30 5.98 -7.27
N THR A 49 8.63 4.69 -7.34
CA THR A 49 8.35 3.87 -8.53
C THR A 49 6.87 3.85 -8.86
N ALA A 50 5.99 3.69 -7.86
CA ALA A 50 4.54 3.73 -8.06
C ALA A 50 4.08 5.05 -8.66
N ARG A 51 4.60 6.19 -8.18
CA ARG A 51 4.28 7.53 -8.70
C ARG A 51 4.73 7.70 -10.15
N LEU A 52 5.96 7.30 -10.48
CA LEU A 52 6.49 7.36 -11.85
C LEU A 52 5.68 6.50 -12.82
N PHE A 53 5.23 5.31 -12.38
CA PHE A 53 4.36 4.47 -13.18
C PHE A 53 2.95 5.07 -13.34
N ALA A 54 2.40 5.70 -12.29
CA ALA A 54 1.10 6.35 -12.36
C ALA A 54 1.09 7.46 -13.41
N ASP A 55 2.09 8.34 -13.38
CA ASP A 55 2.26 9.42 -14.34
C ASP A 55 2.45 8.86 -15.75
N ARG A 56 3.39 7.97 -15.94
CA ARG A 56 3.73 7.39 -17.26
C ARG A 56 2.59 6.63 -17.90
N LEU A 57 1.72 5.97 -17.14
CA LEU A 57 0.69 5.07 -17.64
C LEU A 57 -0.71 5.68 -17.68
N ALA A 58 -0.88 6.88 -17.16
CA ALA A 58 -2.17 7.58 -17.13
C ALA A 58 -2.81 7.68 -18.51
N ALA A 59 -2.05 8.13 -19.52
CA ALA A 59 -2.51 8.25 -20.91
C ALA A 59 -2.87 6.89 -21.56
N SER A 60 -2.36 5.77 -21.02
CA SER A 60 -2.68 4.42 -21.50
C SER A 60 -3.94 3.83 -20.85
N GLY A 61 -4.64 4.60 -20.00
CA GLY A 61 -5.82 4.14 -19.28
C GLY A 61 -5.55 3.06 -18.23
N LEU A 62 -4.30 2.94 -17.78
CA LEU A 62 -3.89 2.07 -16.70
C LEU A 62 -3.80 2.86 -15.40
N ASN A 63 -4.57 2.45 -14.40
CA ASN A 63 -4.45 3.01 -13.07
C ASN A 63 -3.29 2.36 -12.30
N VAL A 64 -2.57 3.17 -11.56
CA VAL A 64 -1.53 2.70 -10.65
C VAL A 64 -1.85 3.21 -9.26
N TYR A 65 -1.81 2.31 -8.30
CA TYR A 65 -2.15 2.60 -6.90
C TYR A 65 -1.03 2.13 -5.98
N GLU A 66 -0.95 2.74 -4.84
CA GLU A 66 -0.08 2.33 -3.74
C GLU A 66 -0.94 2.01 -2.52
N ILE A 67 -0.70 0.87 -1.87
CA ILE A 67 -1.22 0.58 -0.53
C ILE A 67 -0.04 0.62 0.43
N ARG A 68 -0.21 1.36 1.54
CA ARG A 68 0.76 1.46 2.62
C ARG A 68 0.23 0.77 3.87
N PRO A 69 0.54 -0.51 4.09
CA PRO A 69 0.20 -1.16 5.33
C PRO A 69 0.99 -0.58 6.51
N GLY A 70 0.34 -0.51 7.67
CA GLY A 70 0.99 -0.29 8.95
C GLY A 70 1.52 -1.59 9.56
N ILE A 71 1.24 -1.82 10.84
CA ILE A 71 1.61 -3.03 11.55
C ILE A 71 0.57 -4.12 11.28
N ILE A 72 0.95 -5.12 10.49
CA ILE A 72 0.09 -6.24 10.10
C ILE A 72 0.56 -7.50 10.80
N ARG A 73 -0.36 -8.25 11.39
CA ARG A 73 -0.09 -9.52 12.06
C ARG A 73 0.18 -10.60 11.01
N THR A 74 1.44 -10.98 10.90
CA THR A 74 1.94 -12.01 9.97
C THR A 74 3.07 -12.78 10.66
N ASP A 75 3.58 -13.82 10.02
CA ASP A 75 4.74 -14.55 10.50
C ASP A 75 5.99 -13.66 10.59
N MET A 76 6.13 -12.68 9.70
CA MET A 76 7.22 -11.70 9.75
C MET A 76 7.23 -10.85 11.02
N THR A 77 6.08 -10.65 11.64
CA THR A 77 5.94 -9.86 12.87
C THR A 77 5.93 -10.70 14.13
N ALA A 78 6.04 -12.03 14.01
CA ALA A 78 5.97 -12.96 15.15
C ALA A 78 7.05 -12.67 16.22
N ALA A 79 8.27 -12.42 15.80
CA ALA A 79 9.41 -12.17 16.70
C ALA A 79 9.30 -10.87 17.52
N VAL A 80 8.48 -9.92 17.08
CA VAL A 80 8.31 -8.60 17.74
C VAL A 80 6.90 -8.40 18.29
N ARG A 81 6.11 -9.48 18.35
CA ARG A 81 4.69 -9.44 18.71
C ARG A 81 4.44 -8.81 20.07
N GLU A 82 5.08 -9.31 21.12
CA GLU A 82 4.90 -8.83 22.50
C GLU A 82 5.18 -7.33 22.66
N ARG A 83 6.20 -6.84 21.95
CA ARG A 83 6.51 -5.41 21.93
C ARG A 83 5.39 -4.60 21.30
N TYR A 84 4.88 -5.06 20.16
CA TYR A 84 3.79 -4.35 19.47
C TYR A 84 2.46 -4.49 20.18
N ASP A 85 2.17 -5.63 20.85
CA ASP A 85 0.96 -5.81 21.64
C ASP A 85 0.81 -4.69 22.69
N ARG A 86 1.88 -4.38 23.41
CA ARG A 86 1.90 -3.28 24.40
C ARG A 86 1.68 -1.92 23.74
N LEU A 87 2.46 -1.58 22.73
CA LEU A 87 2.38 -0.29 22.04
C LEU A 87 1.03 -0.05 21.34
N ILE A 88 0.40 -1.11 20.85
CA ILE A 88 -0.92 -1.07 20.23
C ILE A 88 -2.00 -0.88 21.31
N ALA A 89 -1.93 -1.64 22.40
CA ALA A 89 -2.89 -1.52 23.51
C ALA A 89 -2.88 -0.13 24.14
N GLU A 90 -1.72 0.50 24.25
CA GLU A 90 -1.56 1.86 24.72
C GLU A 90 -2.07 2.93 23.73
N GLY A 91 -2.40 2.54 22.48
CA GLY A 91 -2.82 3.47 21.43
C GLY A 91 -1.73 4.46 20.98
N THR A 92 -0.48 4.25 21.40
CA THR A 92 0.63 5.16 21.14
C THR A 92 1.04 5.18 19.68
N ILE A 93 1.12 4.02 19.04
CA ILE A 93 1.57 3.89 17.65
C ILE A 93 0.43 3.61 16.65
N VAL A 94 -0.65 2.96 17.08
CA VAL A 94 -1.81 2.65 16.24
C VAL A 94 -3.06 3.24 16.87
N PRO A 95 -3.59 4.37 16.39
CA PRO A 95 -4.79 5.01 16.95
C PRO A 95 -6.01 4.09 17.06
N GLN A 96 -6.19 3.16 16.14
CA GLN A 96 -7.27 2.17 16.20
C GLN A 96 -7.08 1.10 17.29
N ALA A 97 -5.98 1.12 18.03
CA ALA A 97 -5.65 0.21 19.14
C ALA A 97 -5.85 -1.29 18.81
N ARG A 98 -5.58 -1.69 17.58
CA ARG A 98 -5.62 -3.09 17.14
C ARG A 98 -4.53 -3.39 16.11
N TRP A 99 -4.19 -4.64 15.98
CA TRP A 99 -3.42 -5.14 14.84
C TRP A 99 -4.20 -4.96 13.54
N GLY A 100 -3.49 -4.64 12.46
CA GLY A 100 -3.99 -4.89 11.12
C GLY A 100 -3.86 -6.38 10.80
N PHE A 101 -4.70 -6.88 9.88
CA PHE A 101 -4.65 -8.24 9.39
C PHE A 101 -4.45 -8.24 7.87
N PRO A 102 -3.93 -9.33 7.28
CA PRO A 102 -3.81 -9.46 5.82
C PRO A 102 -5.11 -9.15 5.08
N GLU A 103 -6.26 -9.49 5.70
CA GLU A 103 -7.59 -9.23 5.16
C GLU A 103 -7.90 -7.73 5.04
N ASP A 104 -7.38 -6.89 5.93
CA ASP A 104 -7.56 -5.42 5.84
C ASP A 104 -6.88 -4.91 4.56
N VAL A 105 -5.67 -5.40 4.28
CA VAL A 105 -4.93 -5.06 3.06
C VAL A 105 -5.59 -5.68 1.82
N GLY A 106 -6.05 -6.93 1.93
CA GLY A 106 -6.73 -7.65 0.86
C GLY A 106 -8.02 -6.97 0.41
N LYS A 107 -8.83 -6.49 1.34
CA LYS A 107 -10.07 -5.73 1.05
C LYS A 107 -9.75 -4.43 0.31
N ALA A 108 -8.73 -3.71 0.73
CA ALA A 108 -8.26 -2.50 0.06
C ALA A 108 -7.80 -2.79 -1.37
N ALA A 109 -6.97 -3.82 -1.54
CA ALA A 109 -6.49 -4.25 -2.86
C ALA A 109 -7.63 -4.68 -3.78
N ALA A 110 -8.61 -5.43 -3.26
CA ALA A 110 -9.79 -5.84 -4.01
C ALA A 110 -10.63 -4.63 -4.48
N ALA A 111 -10.84 -3.63 -3.63
CA ALA A 111 -11.57 -2.41 -3.99
C ALA A 111 -10.90 -1.66 -5.14
N LEU A 112 -9.55 -1.54 -5.11
CA LEU A 112 -8.77 -0.93 -6.17
C LEU A 112 -8.82 -1.75 -7.47
N ALA A 113 -8.66 -3.08 -7.37
CA ALA A 113 -8.68 -3.98 -8.52
C ALA A 113 -10.05 -4.03 -9.19
N LEU A 114 -11.14 -3.92 -8.43
CA LEU A 114 -12.51 -3.83 -8.94
C LEU A 114 -12.85 -2.46 -9.57
N GLY A 115 -11.90 -1.53 -9.62
CA GLY A 115 -12.07 -0.23 -10.26
C GLY A 115 -12.95 0.76 -9.51
N ARG A 116 -13.14 0.58 -8.21
CA ARG A 116 -13.92 1.50 -7.37
C ARG A 116 -13.33 2.92 -7.32
N PHE A 117 -12.05 3.08 -7.65
CA PHE A 117 -11.31 4.33 -7.64
C PHE A 117 -10.80 4.69 -9.04
N ALA A 118 -11.70 4.66 -10.02
CA ALA A 118 -11.36 4.73 -11.43
C ALA A 118 -10.68 6.05 -11.87
N TYR A 119 -10.95 7.15 -11.19
CA TYR A 119 -10.39 8.49 -11.50
C TYR A 119 -9.31 8.90 -10.48
N SER A 120 -8.55 7.92 -9.96
CA SER A 120 -7.64 8.14 -8.84
C SER A 120 -6.28 7.47 -9.08
N THR A 121 -5.76 7.50 -10.33
CA THR A 121 -4.39 6.99 -10.55
C THR A 121 -3.40 7.77 -9.70
N GLY A 122 -2.39 7.11 -9.15
CA GLY A 122 -1.46 7.69 -8.19
C GLY A 122 -1.98 7.74 -6.74
N LEU A 123 -3.20 7.23 -6.49
CA LEU A 123 -3.74 7.15 -5.12
C LEU A 123 -2.80 6.35 -4.21
N VAL A 124 -2.53 6.92 -3.05
CA VAL A 124 -1.91 6.24 -1.91
C VAL A 124 -3.00 5.95 -0.89
N LEU A 125 -3.21 4.66 -0.61
CA LEU A 125 -4.20 4.19 0.36
C LEU A 125 -3.48 3.66 1.59
N GLU A 126 -3.61 4.40 2.69
CA GLU A 126 -3.07 3.99 3.99
C GLU A 126 -3.97 2.92 4.63
N VAL A 127 -3.39 1.76 4.93
CA VAL A 127 -4.05 0.67 5.67
C VAL A 127 -3.24 0.44 6.94
N SER A 128 -3.25 1.43 7.83
CA SER A 128 -2.29 1.56 8.91
C SER A 128 -2.91 1.73 10.30
N GLY A 129 -4.25 1.72 10.40
CA GLY A 129 -4.92 1.98 11.68
C GLY A 129 -4.69 3.39 12.22
N GLY A 130 -4.33 4.34 11.34
CA GLY A 130 -4.09 5.73 11.69
C GLY A 130 -2.63 6.05 12.06
N MET A 131 -1.68 5.16 11.83
CA MET A 131 -0.26 5.39 12.13
C MET A 131 0.34 6.58 11.36
N ASN A 132 -0.26 6.94 10.22
CA ASN A 132 0.16 8.08 9.40
C ASN A 132 -0.36 9.43 9.89
N LEU A 133 -1.24 9.45 10.88
CA LEU A 133 -1.80 10.70 11.39
C LEU A 133 -0.76 11.47 12.18
N ARG A 134 -0.62 12.76 11.87
CA ARG A 134 0.12 13.69 12.73
C ARG A 134 -0.74 14.00 13.94
N ARG A 135 -0.24 13.68 15.14
CA ARG A 135 -0.94 13.92 16.40
C ARG A 135 -0.20 14.97 17.21
N LEU A 136 -0.97 15.79 17.92
CA LEU A 136 -0.48 16.76 18.90
C LEU A 136 -0.07 16.05 20.17
#